data_1ba013e4677b1e9e49681df642ded5b2
#
_entry.id   1ba013e4677b1e9e49681df642ded5b2
#
_cell.length_a   1.000
_cell.length_b   1.000
_cell.length_c   1.000
_cell.angle_alpha   90.00
_cell.angle_beta   90.00
_cell.angle_gamma   90.00
#
_symmetry.space_group_name_H-M   'P 1'
#
loop_
_entity.id
_entity.type
_entity.pdbx_description
1 polymer ?
#
loop_
_entity_poly.entity_id
_entity_poly.type
_entity_poly.pdbx_seq_one_letter_code
_entity_poly.pdbx_strand_id
1 'polypeptide(L)'
;WFTRDMSSKILNISFAFFEFIILYLILRPPLFFQQNILIILAFLVSIVIAIMIYFYMLFIVSSVPFWAPELGWGSHFLVTIILIEFLSGALFPIDILPAGIGQVVMSLPFPYLIYFPVQVYLGNITGALLVKGLLISSIWLVILGISMKYVWSKGLKVYEGVGR
;
A
#
# COMPACT_ATOMS: atom_id res chain seq x y z
N TRP A 1 -24.16 -3.70 7.51
CA TRP A 1 -22.79 -3.22 7.30
C TRP A 1 -22.06 -4.02 6.22
N PHE A 2 -21.91 -5.32 6.37
CA PHE A 2 -21.20 -6.20 5.44
C PHE A 2 -21.73 -6.12 3.99
N THR A 3 -23.04 -6.19 3.80
CA THR A 3 -23.67 -6.12 2.46
C THR A 3 -23.41 -4.78 1.76
N ARG A 4 -23.46 -3.67 2.50
CA ARG A 4 -23.20 -2.33 1.96
C ARG A 4 -21.73 -2.16 1.54
N ASP A 5 -20.80 -2.66 2.35
CA ASP A 5 -19.38 -2.61 2.06
C ASP A 5 -19.02 -3.48 0.84
N MET A 6 -19.62 -4.68 0.74
CA MET A 6 -19.46 -5.55 -0.42
C MET A 6 -20.04 -4.93 -1.71
N SER A 7 -21.21 -4.30 -1.64
CA SER A 7 -21.79 -3.63 -2.81
C SER A 7 -20.88 -2.51 -3.34
N SER A 8 -20.31 -1.70 -2.45
CA SER A 8 -19.39 -0.63 -2.84
C SER A 8 -18.14 -1.18 -3.50
N LYS A 9 -17.58 -2.27 -2.98
CA LYS A 9 -16.38 -2.91 -3.55
C LYS A 9 -16.66 -3.53 -4.92
N ILE A 10 -17.80 -4.20 -5.08
CA ILE A 10 -18.22 -4.77 -6.37
C ILE A 10 -18.42 -3.66 -7.40
N LEU A 11 -19.07 -2.56 -7.04
CA LEU A 11 -19.24 -1.40 -7.92
C LEU A 11 -17.89 -0.82 -8.34
N ASN A 12 -16.96 -0.60 -7.40
CA ASN A 12 -15.65 -0.05 -7.71
C ASN A 12 -14.85 -0.99 -8.65
N ILE A 13 -14.90 -2.29 -8.43
CA ILE A 13 -14.26 -3.27 -9.32
C ILE A 13 -14.91 -3.23 -10.71
N SER A 14 -16.25 -3.14 -10.78
CA SER A 14 -16.95 -3.05 -12.05
C SER A 14 -16.58 -1.78 -12.83
N PHE A 15 -16.53 -0.62 -12.15
CA PHE A 15 -16.08 0.63 -12.77
C PHE A 15 -14.64 0.55 -13.25
N ALA A 16 -13.72 0.04 -12.43
CA ALA A 16 -12.32 -0.14 -12.82
C ALA A 16 -12.17 -1.08 -14.03
N PHE A 17 -13.00 -2.11 -14.14
CA PHE A 17 -13.01 -3.02 -15.28
C PHE A 17 -13.49 -2.32 -16.55
N PHE A 18 -14.57 -1.54 -16.49
CA PHE A 18 -15.06 -0.75 -17.63
C PHE A 18 -14.04 0.31 -18.04
N GLU A 19 -13.46 1.03 -17.08
CA GLU A 19 -12.42 2.02 -17.34
C GLU A 19 -11.20 1.37 -18.02
N PHE A 20 -10.75 0.24 -17.54
CA PHE A 20 -9.67 -0.53 -18.17
C PHE A 20 -10.00 -0.90 -19.62
N ILE A 21 -11.21 -1.39 -19.90
CA ILE A 21 -11.63 -1.74 -21.26
C ILE A 21 -11.60 -0.50 -22.16
N ILE A 22 -12.17 0.61 -21.72
CA ILE A 22 -12.21 1.87 -22.48
C ILE A 22 -10.80 2.35 -22.78
N LEU A 23 -9.93 2.42 -21.78
CA LEU A 23 -8.54 2.82 -21.95
C LEU A 23 -7.77 1.88 -22.86
N TYR A 24 -7.99 0.57 -22.73
CA TYR A 24 -7.37 -0.41 -23.60
C TYR A 24 -7.78 -0.25 -25.08
N LEU A 25 -9.06 0.00 -25.35
CA LEU A 25 -9.57 0.20 -26.71
C LEU A 25 -9.03 1.48 -27.35
N ILE A 26 -8.86 2.56 -26.54
CA ILE A 26 -8.37 3.87 -27.01
C ILE A 26 -6.84 3.84 -27.19
N LEU A 27 -6.10 3.41 -26.17
CA LEU A 27 -4.65 3.53 -26.13
C LEU A 27 -3.94 2.33 -26.76
N ARG A 28 -4.61 1.18 -26.83
CA ARG A 28 -4.05 -0.11 -27.32
C ARG A 28 -2.64 -0.37 -26.77
N PRO A 29 -2.41 -0.26 -25.45
CA PRO A 29 -1.10 -0.49 -24.88
C PRO A 29 -0.66 -1.93 -25.11
N PRO A 30 0.65 -2.20 -25.28
CA PRO A 30 1.15 -3.57 -25.35
C PRO A 30 0.88 -4.27 -24.01
N LEU A 31 0.12 -5.37 -24.05
CA LEU A 31 -0.10 -6.20 -22.86
C LEU A 31 1.14 -7.05 -22.59
N PHE A 32 1.70 -6.92 -21.41
CA PHE A 32 2.81 -7.72 -20.95
C PHE A 32 2.31 -8.85 -20.04
N PHE A 33 2.58 -10.08 -20.43
CA PHE A 33 2.28 -11.26 -19.62
C PHE A 33 3.57 -11.91 -19.14
N GLN A 34 3.78 -11.92 -17.82
CA GLN A 34 4.94 -12.56 -17.22
C GLN A 34 4.84 -14.09 -17.38
N GLN A 35 5.87 -14.70 -17.97
CA GLN A 35 5.93 -16.15 -18.21
C GLN A 35 6.82 -16.89 -17.20
N ASN A 36 7.67 -16.16 -16.47
CA ASN A 36 8.57 -16.77 -15.50
C ASN A 36 7.85 -17.02 -14.17
N ILE A 37 7.66 -18.30 -13.84
CA ILE A 37 6.96 -18.72 -12.62
C ILE A 37 7.62 -18.20 -11.34
N LEU A 38 8.95 -18.07 -11.29
CA LEU A 38 9.64 -17.57 -10.11
C LEU A 38 9.36 -16.08 -9.89
N ILE A 39 9.25 -15.31 -10.96
CA ILE A 39 8.87 -13.89 -10.89
C ILE A 39 7.42 -13.75 -10.46
N ILE A 40 6.52 -14.60 -10.97
CA ILE A 40 5.12 -14.61 -10.55
C ILE A 40 4.99 -14.93 -9.06
N LEU A 41 5.73 -15.92 -8.55
CA LEU A 41 5.74 -16.26 -7.12
C LEU A 41 6.28 -15.11 -6.28
N ALA A 42 7.39 -14.48 -6.69
CA ALA A 42 7.95 -13.32 -6.01
C ALA A 42 6.99 -12.12 -6.01
N PHE A 43 6.27 -11.90 -7.10
CA PHE A 43 5.21 -10.91 -7.22
C PHE A 43 4.06 -11.18 -6.23
N LEU A 44 3.58 -12.42 -6.16
CA LEU A 44 2.51 -12.79 -5.22
C LEU A 44 2.93 -12.59 -3.76
N VAL A 45 4.17 -12.97 -3.42
CA VAL A 45 4.74 -12.71 -2.08
C VAL A 45 4.80 -11.21 -1.80
N SER A 46 5.27 -10.40 -2.76
CA SER A 46 5.35 -8.95 -2.60
C SER A 46 3.98 -8.30 -2.42
N ILE A 47 2.94 -8.78 -3.13
CA ILE A 47 1.55 -8.33 -2.93
C ILE A 47 1.05 -8.65 -1.53
N VAL A 48 1.27 -9.87 -1.04
CA VAL A 48 0.84 -10.24 0.33
C VAL A 48 1.49 -9.32 1.36
N ILE A 49 2.80 -9.06 1.24
CA ILE A 49 3.53 -8.14 2.12
C ILE A 49 2.94 -6.72 1.99
N ALA A 50 2.69 -6.24 0.77
CA ALA A 50 2.10 -4.93 0.50
C ALA A 50 0.73 -4.74 1.18
N ILE A 51 -0.15 -5.73 1.05
CA ILE A 51 -1.48 -5.72 1.69
C ILE A 51 -1.35 -5.63 3.21
N MET A 52 -0.43 -6.39 3.80
CA MET A 52 -0.22 -6.38 5.26
C MET A 52 0.38 -5.04 5.74
N ILE A 53 1.36 -4.46 5.00
CA ILE A 53 1.92 -3.14 5.29
C ILE A 53 0.79 -2.09 5.25
N TYR A 54 -0.01 -2.08 4.18
CA TYR A 54 -1.13 -1.16 4.02
C TYR A 54 -2.14 -1.30 5.17
N PHE A 55 -2.51 -2.53 5.52
CA PHE A 55 -3.41 -2.80 6.63
C PHE A 55 -2.87 -2.24 7.96
N TYR A 56 -1.60 -2.48 8.28
CA TYR A 56 -1.01 -1.97 9.52
C TYR A 56 -0.94 -0.44 9.54
N MET A 57 -0.60 0.19 8.42
CA MET A 57 -0.60 1.65 8.30
C MET A 57 -1.99 2.23 8.54
N LEU A 58 -3.02 1.71 7.87
CA LEU A 58 -4.40 2.15 8.06
C LEU A 58 -4.86 1.94 9.50
N PHE A 59 -4.51 0.81 10.11
CA PHE A 59 -4.87 0.52 11.49
C PHE A 59 -4.24 1.51 12.47
N ILE A 60 -2.95 1.84 12.29
CA ILE A 60 -2.26 2.86 13.10
C ILE A 60 -2.95 4.21 12.97
N VAL A 61 -3.25 4.63 11.73
CA VAL A 61 -3.94 5.90 11.47
C VAL A 61 -5.34 5.93 12.08
N SER A 62 -6.09 4.84 11.93
CA SER A 62 -7.43 4.69 12.53
C SER A 62 -7.42 4.68 14.06
N SER A 63 -6.26 4.54 14.67
CA SER A 63 -6.11 4.63 16.13
C SER A 63 -5.88 6.06 16.64
N VAL A 64 -5.59 7.05 15.77
CA VAL A 64 -5.38 8.46 16.16
C VAL A 64 -6.54 9.04 16.97
N PRO A 65 -7.83 8.76 16.64
CA PRO A 65 -8.96 9.24 17.42
C PRO A 65 -8.98 8.85 18.89
N PHE A 66 -8.20 7.86 19.34
CA PHE A 66 -8.10 7.54 20.76
C PHE A 66 -7.51 8.69 21.57
N TRP A 67 -6.65 9.52 20.98
CA TRP A 67 -5.99 10.67 21.63
C TRP A 67 -6.54 12.01 21.14
N ALA A 68 -6.95 12.08 19.88
CA ALA A 68 -7.39 13.29 19.22
C ALA A 68 -8.57 12.98 18.30
N PRO A 69 -9.81 12.89 18.85
CA PRO A 69 -11.00 12.52 18.09
C PRO A 69 -11.25 13.42 16.87
N GLU A 70 -10.91 14.71 17.00
CA GLU A 70 -11.07 15.73 15.96
C GLU A 70 -10.13 15.51 14.76
N LEU A 71 -9.01 14.82 14.93
CA LEU A 71 -8.04 14.57 13.88
C LEU A 71 -8.29 13.27 13.12
N GLY A 72 -9.30 12.49 13.48
CA GLY A 72 -9.54 11.17 12.89
C GLY A 72 -9.66 11.18 11.37
N TRP A 73 -10.46 12.08 10.82
CA TRP A 73 -10.61 12.22 9.37
C TRP A 73 -9.36 12.84 8.70
N GLY A 74 -8.79 13.88 9.31
CA GLY A 74 -7.63 14.56 8.77
C GLY A 74 -6.38 13.68 8.71
N SER A 75 -6.13 12.87 9.75
CA SER A 75 -5.00 11.94 9.76
C SER A 75 -5.16 10.84 8.69
N HIS A 76 -6.38 10.33 8.51
CA HIS A 76 -6.68 9.34 7.48
C HIS A 76 -6.46 9.92 6.08
N PHE A 77 -6.96 11.14 5.83
CA PHE A 77 -6.75 11.86 4.57
C PHE A 77 -5.26 12.08 4.27
N LEU A 78 -4.50 12.60 5.23
CA LEU A 78 -3.08 12.86 5.08
C LEU A 78 -2.30 11.60 4.70
N VAL A 79 -2.49 10.52 5.44
CA VAL A 79 -1.72 9.28 5.24
C VAL A 79 -2.18 8.56 3.98
N THR A 80 -3.49 8.40 3.74
CA THR A 80 -4.01 7.60 2.64
C THR A 80 -3.88 8.33 1.31
N ILE A 81 -4.34 9.59 1.22
CA ILE A 81 -4.39 10.32 -0.05
C ILE A 81 -3.04 10.99 -0.33
N ILE A 82 -2.41 11.63 0.66
CA ILE A 82 -1.17 12.36 0.40
C ILE A 82 0.04 11.44 0.42
N LEU A 83 0.31 10.76 1.53
CA LEU A 83 1.56 9.98 1.66
C LEU A 83 1.54 8.71 0.82
N ILE A 84 0.46 7.93 0.86
CA ILE A 84 0.41 6.65 0.14
C ILE A 84 0.37 6.89 -1.35
N GLU A 85 -0.52 7.74 -1.88
CA GLU A 85 -0.63 7.95 -3.32
C GLU A 85 0.64 8.55 -3.93
N PHE A 86 1.27 9.53 -3.26
CA PHE A 86 2.50 10.15 -3.77
C PHE A 86 3.73 9.27 -3.65
N LEU A 87 3.91 8.58 -2.52
CA LEU A 87 5.16 7.87 -2.23
C LEU A 87 5.14 6.39 -2.63
N SER A 88 3.97 5.82 -2.96
CA SER A 88 3.88 4.42 -3.40
C SER A 88 4.23 4.19 -4.87
N GLY A 89 4.31 5.27 -5.66
CA GLY A 89 4.46 5.18 -7.12
C GLY A 89 3.14 5.04 -7.88
N ALA A 90 1.98 5.28 -7.23
CA ALA A 90 0.67 5.22 -7.87
C ALA A 90 0.46 6.37 -8.87
N LEU A 91 0.83 7.59 -8.49
CA LEU A 91 0.63 8.78 -9.34
C LEU A 91 1.76 8.98 -10.35
N PHE A 92 2.99 8.66 -9.96
CA PHE A 92 4.15 8.76 -10.85
C PHE A 92 5.21 7.72 -10.48
N PRO A 93 5.97 7.21 -11.48
CA PRO A 93 7.04 6.26 -11.21
C PRO A 93 8.13 6.88 -10.32
N ILE A 94 8.61 6.15 -9.34
CA ILE A 94 9.66 6.63 -8.42
C ILE A 94 10.99 6.87 -9.15
N ASP A 95 11.17 6.22 -10.29
CA ASP A 95 12.37 6.35 -11.15
C ASP A 95 12.61 7.77 -11.68
N ILE A 96 11.58 8.62 -11.75
CA ILE A 96 11.71 10.01 -12.22
C ILE A 96 12.27 10.93 -11.14
N LEU A 97 12.34 10.47 -9.88
CA LEU A 97 12.86 11.28 -8.79
C LEU A 97 14.39 11.41 -8.90
N PRO A 98 14.97 12.58 -8.52
CA PRO A 98 16.41 12.71 -8.40
C PRO A 98 17.00 11.61 -7.51
N ALA A 99 18.16 11.08 -7.88
CA ALA A 99 18.77 9.89 -7.26
C ALA A 99 18.80 9.93 -5.72
N GLY A 100 19.13 11.08 -5.12
CA GLY A 100 19.15 11.23 -3.67
C GLY A 100 17.74 11.10 -3.03
N ILE A 101 16.73 11.73 -3.63
CA ILE A 101 15.34 11.66 -3.14
C ILE A 101 14.78 10.25 -3.36
N GLY A 102 15.02 9.67 -4.54
CA GLY A 102 14.59 8.31 -4.85
C GLY A 102 15.12 7.28 -3.83
N GLN A 103 16.40 7.38 -3.42
CA GLN A 103 16.98 6.48 -2.42
C GLN A 103 16.30 6.62 -1.05
N VAL A 104 16.01 7.86 -0.62
CA VAL A 104 15.28 8.10 0.63
C VAL A 104 13.87 7.50 0.55
N VAL A 105 13.14 7.78 -0.53
CA VAL A 105 11.79 7.24 -0.73
C VAL A 105 11.80 5.71 -0.73
N MET A 106 12.77 5.08 -1.43
CA MET A 106 12.92 3.62 -1.46
C MET A 106 13.30 2.98 -0.11
N SER A 107 13.75 3.77 0.87
CA SER A 107 13.96 3.29 2.24
C SER A 107 12.67 3.29 3.08
N LEU A 108 11.60 3.96 2.65
CA LEU A 108 10.30 4.05 3.32
C LEU A 108 9.40 2.85 2.97
N PRO A 109 8.31 2.62 3.73
CA PRO A 109 7.38 1.52 3.45
C PRO A 109 6.50 1.72 2.21
N PHE A 110 6.29 2.96 1.78
CA PHE A 110 5.32 3.32 0.75
C PHE A 110 5.60 2.70 -0.63
N PRO A 111 6.85 2.71 -1.17
CA PRO A 111 7.14 2.09 -2.47
C PRO A 111 6.83 0.60 -2.56
N TYR A 112 6.84 -0.08 -1.41
CA TYR A 112 6.55 -1.51 -1.34
C TYR A 112 5.06 -1.84 -1.43
N LEU A 113 4.19 -0.82 -1.48
CA LEU A 113 2.76 -1.00 -1.68
C LEU A 113 2.40 -1.23 -3.15
N ILE A 114 2.99 -0.46 -4.07
CA ILE A 114 2.64 -0.49 -5.49
C ILE A 114 3.88 -0.60 -6.38
N TYR A 115 4.82 0.33 -6.28
CA TYR A 115 5.98 0.40 -7.17
C TYR A 115 6.79 -0.90 -7.18
N PHE A 116 7.19 -1.40 -6.02
CA PHE A 116 8.02 -2.61 -5.93
C PHE A 116 7.33 -3.86 -6.49
N PRO A 117 6.08 -4.22 -6.11
CA PRO A 117 5.37 -5.33 -6.74
C PRO A 117 5.26 -5.21 -8.27
N VAL A 118 4.95 -4.02 -8.78
CA VAL A 118 4.85 -3.79 -10.23
C VAL A 118 6.20 -4.00 -10.92
N GLN A 119 7.29 -3.47 -10.38
CA GLN A 119 8.63 -3.63 -10.94
C GLN A 119 9.12 -5.10 -10.88
N VAL A 120 8.72 -5.85 -9.86
CA VAL A 120 8.95 -7.30 -9.78
C VAL A 120 8.19 -8.02 -10.89
N TYR A 121 6.89 -7.73 -11.07
CA TYR A 121 6.08 -8.34 -12.12
C TYR A 121 6.64 -8.08 -13.52
N LEU A 122 7.10 -6.87 -13.79
CA LEU A 122 7.71 -6.48 -15.07
C LEU A 122 9.10 -7.12 -15.28
N GLY A 123 9.68 -7.76 -14.25
CA GLY A 123 11.01 -8.35 -14.33
C GLY A 123 12.16 -7.35 -14.28
N ASN A 124 11.87 -6.08 -13.96
CA ASN A 124 12.89 -5.03 -13.84
C ASN A 124 13.73 -5.18 -12.56
N ILE A 125 13.13 -5.76 -11.50
CA ILE A 125 13.81 -6.06 -10.24
C ILE A 125 13.95 -7.58 -10.11
N THR A 126 15.19 -8.08 -10.24
CA THR A 126 15.52 -9.49 -10.17
C THR A 126 16.79 -9.73 -9.33
N GLY A 127 17.12 -10.99 -9.05
CA GLY A 127 18.36 -11.37 -8.36
C GLY A 127 18.53 -10.71 -7.00
N ALA A 128 19.70 -10.12 -6.77
CA ALA A 128 20.04 -9.50 -5.48
C ALA A 128 19.14 -8.31 -5.12
N LEU A 129 18.68 -7.53 -6.13
CA LEU A 129 17.77 -6.41 -5.90
C LEU A 129 16.39 -6.86 -5.43
N LEU A 130 15.89 -7.98 -5.96
CA LEU A 130 14.64 -8.60 -5.52
C LEU A 130 14.75 -9.04 -4.05
N VAL A 131 15.81 -9.76 -3.70
CA VAL A 131 16.04 -10.19 -2.32
C VAL A 131 16.14 -9.00 -1.38
N LYS A 132 16.90 -7.96 -1.76
CA LYS A 132 17.00 -6.73 -0.97
C LYS A 132 15.63 -6.06 -0.77
N GLY A 133 14.82 -5.95 -1.81
CA GLY A 133 13.49 -5.36 -1.73
C GLY A 133 12.54 -6.15 -0.82
N LEU A 134 12.54 -7.48 -0.95
CA LEU A 134 11.76 -8.36 -0.07
C LEU A 134 12.22 -8.28 1.39
N LEU A 135 13.52 -8.15 1.65
CA LEU A 135 14.04 -7.97 3.01
C LEU A 135 13.59 -6.64 3.61
N ILE A 136 13.72 -5.53 2.88
CA ILE A 136 13.31 -4.21 3.37
C ILE A 136 11.80 -4.18 3.62
N SER A 137 10.99 -4.71 2.71
CA SER A 137 9.53 -4.77 2.89
C SER A 137 9.15 -5.65 4.09
N SER A 138 9.85 -6.76 4.32
CA SER A 138 9.64 -7.63 5.49
C SER A 138 10.04 -6.94 6.80
N ILE A 139 11.12 -6.16 6.80
CA ILE A 139 11.52 -5.34 7.96
C ILE A 139 10.42 -4.33 8.29
N TRP A 140 9.89 -3.62 7.28
CA TRP A 140 8.78 -2.70 7.48
C TRP A 140 7.52 -3.38 7.99
N LEU A 141 7.21 -4.59 7.48
CA LEU A 141 6.10 -5.39 7.96
C LEU A 141 6.21 -5.66 9.47
N VAL A 142 7.39 -6.02 9.95
CA VAL A 142 7.64 -6.27 11.38
C VAL A 142 7.54 -4.98 12.18
N ILE A 143 8.20 -3.90 11.73
CA ILE A 143 8.17 -2.58 12.42
C ILE A 143 6.73 -2.09 12.57
N LEU A 144 5.96 -2.09 11.48
CA LEU A 144 4.58 -1.62 11.50
C LEU A 144 3.67 -2.55 12.32
N GLY A 145 3.88 -3.85 12.29
CA GLY A 145 3.15 -4.81 13.11
C GLY A 145 3.37 -4.61 14.62
N ILE A 146 4.62 -4.33 15.02
CA ILE A 146 4.95 -3.99 16.42
C ILE A 146 4.32 -2.63 16.79
N SER A 147 4.47 -1.63 15.92
CA SER A 147 3.90 -0.29 16.12
C SER A 147 2.37 -0.34 16.27
N MET A 148 1.69 -1.13 15.43
CA MET A 148 0.25 -1.34 15.52
C MET A 148 -0.16 -1.90 16.89
N LYS A 149 0.49 -2.96 17.35
CA LYS A 149 0.21 -3.55 18.68
C LYS A 149 0.43 -2.54 19.80
N TYR A 150 1.52 -1.79 19.74
CA TYR A 150 1.85 -0.77 20.74
C TYR A 150 0.79 0.34 20.78
N VAL A 151 0.48 0.93 19.61
CA VAL A 151 -0.50 2.01 19.48
C VAL A 151 -1.87 1.55 19.97
N TRP A 152 -2.32 0.36 19.54
CA TRP A 152 -3.60 -0.20 19.98
C TRP A 152 -3.68 -0.41 21.48
N SER A 153 -2.64 -1.04 22.09
CA SER A 153 -2.62 -1.30 23.53
C SER A 153 -2.61 -0.03 24.37
N LYS A 154 -2.00 1.04 23.86
CA LYS A 154 -2.00 2.36 24.52
C LYS A 154 -3.30 3.10 24.29
N GLY A 155 -3.85 3.06 23.08
CA GLY A 155 -5.11 3.72 22.72
C GLY A 155 -6.29 3.21 23.55
N LEU A 156 -6.39 1.90 23.74
CA LEU A 156 -7.45 1.31 24.58
C LEU A 156 -7.43 1.79 26.02
N LYS A 157 -6.28 2.16 26.56
CA LYS A 157 -6.16 2.67 27.94
C LYS A 157 -6.66 4.12 28.09
N VAL A 158 -6.65 4.87 26.98
CA VAL A 158 -7.08 6.27 26.95
C VAL A 158 -8.54 6.37 26.52
N TYR A 159 -9.07 5.33 25.85
CA TYR A 159 -10.45 5.29 25.36
C TYR A 159 -11.42 5.30 26.53
N GLU A 160 -11.97 6.48 26.84
CA GLU A 160 -13.15 6.62 27.67
C GLU A 160 -14.38 6.44 26.79
N GLY A 161 -15.09 5.34 26.96
CA GLY A 161 -16.35 5.14 26.28
C GLY A 161 -17.27 6.30 26.54
N VAL A 162 -17.74 6.99 25.51
CA VAL A 162 -18.76 8.04 25.60
C VAL A 162 -20.07 7.35 26.03
N GLY A 163 -20.23 7.16 27.30
CA GLY A 163 -21.32 6.40 27.93
C GLY A 163 -21.36 6.61 29.44
N ARG A 164 -20.97 7.79 29.91
CA ARG A 164 -21.35 8.30 31.24
C ARG A 164 -22.39 9.38 31.13
#